data_ac741b4521650ddf264a9132726fa5ed
#
_entry.id   ac741b4521650ddf264a9132726fa5ed
#
_cell.length_a   1.000
_cell.length_b   1.000
_cell.length_c   1.000
_cell.angle_alpha   90.00
_cell.angle_beta   90.00
_cell.angle_gamma   90.00
#
_symmetry.space_group_name_H-M   'P 1'
#
loop_
_entity.id
_entity.type
_entity.pdbx_description
1 polymer ?
#
loop_
_entity_poly.entity_id
_entity_poly.type
_entity_poly.pdbx_seq_one_letter_code
_entity_poly.pdbx_strand_id
1 'polypeptide(L)'
;EPTVFTAEDIRPVAQACFTVPYPAVPDNLAAYQVPDEAYTSSYRIRGQQKNAAGVNEQLDYFQYYQVNGTPREGSISFDNAARHYQWKRGDETVGEPSAAAMQTALSLAEQIAPAFELAYGDRTYGMNRTDLETLPSAQTGSRFVFTRSYQGVPSVYTSKDCTSYDNLNDTYVRKIPYEVLYIIVDDLSGVLVEWRSPHTITGVETENVRLLSFAEIMRIAGQLLPLKYASQEKYLEARNQDAYRMTVNRIALSYTRVQSRNDPSQYLFVPVWDFFDANDPLTSLLTISAIDGTVIDRGYGY
;
A
#
# COMPACT_ATOMS: atom_id res chain seq x y z
N GLU A 1 0.11 7.53 15.04
CA GLU A 1 1.08 6.59 15.61
C GLU A 1 1.07 5.29 14.83
N PRO A 2 2.22 4.64 14.62
CA PRO A 2 2.26 3.27 14.12
C PRO A 2 1.47 2.37 15.07
N THR A 3 0.55 1.61 14.54
CA THR A 3 -0.28 0.74 15.38
C THR A 3 0.23 -0.69 15.28
N VAL A 4 0.36 -1.31 16.43
CA VAL A 4 0.56 -2.76 16.55
C VAL A 4 -0.80 -3.40 16.36
N PHE A 5 -0.92 -4.36 15.45
CA PHE A 5 -2.13 -5.15 15.31
C PHE A 5 -2.46 -5.87 16.62
N THR A 6 -3.70 -5.77 17.02
CA THR A 6 -4.24 -6.51 18.18
C THR A 6 -4.91 -7.80 17.71
N ALA A 7 -5.27 -8.64 18.67
CA ALA A 7 -6.09 -9.81 18.37
C ALA A 7 -7.45 -9.41 17.74
N GLU A 8 -7.97 -8.23 18.08
CA GLU A 8 -9.22 -7.72 17.50
C GLU A 8 -9.07 -7.31 16.04
N ASP A 9 -7.91 -6.84 15.64
CA ASP A 9 -7.62 -6.55 14.23
C ASP A 9 -7.45 -7.82 13.40
N ILE A 10 -6.92 -8.89 14.00
CA ILE A 10 -6.65 -10.15 13.31
C ILE A 10 -7.92 -11.00 13.16
N ARG A 11 -8.83 -11.00 14.16
CA ARG A 11 -10.04 -11.82 14.16
C ARG A 11 -10.96 -11.59 12.96
N PRO A 12 -11.25 -10.35 12.53
CA PRO A 12 -12.06 -10.13 11.34
C PRO A 12 -11.45 -10.73 10.08
N VAL A 13 -10.12 -10.66 9.93
CA VAL A 13 -9.42 -11.26 8.78
C VAL A 13 -9.58 -12.79 8.81
N ALA A 14 -9.35 -13.40 9.97
CA ALA A 14 -9.53 -14.83 10.13
C ALA A 14 -10.99 -15.27 9.87
N GLN A 15 -11.94 -14.53 10.42
CA GLN A 15 -13.36 -14.84 10.25
C GLN A 15 -13.84 -14.67 8.80
N ALA A 16 -13.36 -13.64 8.10
CA ALA A 16 -13.78 -13.35 6.74
C ALA A 16 -13.14 -14.30 5.70
N CYS A 17 -11.90 -14.75 5.95
CA CYS A 17 -11.10 -15.44 4.95
C CYS A 17 -11.09 -16.96 5.08
N PHE A 18 -11.10 -17.53 6.29
CA PHE A 18 -11.12 -18.98 6.42
C PHE A 18 -12.46 -19.57 5.97
N THR A 19 -12.41 -20.58 5.11
CA THR A 19 -13.60 -21.28 4.57
C THR A 19 -14.19 -22.32 5.53
N VAL A 20 -13.44 -22.68 6.58
CA VAL A 20 -13.86 -23.53 7.70
C VAL A 20 -13.56 -22.79 9.01
N PRO A 21 -14.04 -23.26 10.18
CA PRO A 21 -13.74 -22.58 11.44
C PRO A 21 -12.25 -22.27 11.59
N TYR A 22 -11.92 -21.00 11.75
CA TYR A 22 -10.53 -20.54 11.84
C TYR A 22 -9.90 -20.90 13.20
N PRO A 23 -8.55 -21.05 13.28
CA PRO A 23 -7.86 -21.22 14.54
C PRO A 23 -8.11 -20.05 15.49
N ALA A 24 -8.21 -20.31 16.78
CA ALA A 24 -8.40 -19.28 17.78
C ALA A 24 -7.21 -18.28 17.75
N VAL A 25 -7.52 -17.00 17.61
CA VAL A 25 -6.54 -15.91 17.72
C VAL A 25 -6.40 -15.57 19.21
N PRO A 26 -5.20 -15.72 19.81
CA PRO A 26 -4.98 -15.44 21.22
C PRO A 26 -5.04 -13.94 21.52
N ASP A 27 -5.47 -13.59 22.73
CA ASP A 27 -5.51 -12.17 23.16
C ASP A 27 -4.11 -11.61 23.42
N ASN A 28 -3.18 -12.45 23.87
CA ASN A 28 -1.80 -12.05 24.16
C ASN A 28 -0.87 -12.41 22.99
N LEU A 29 -0.72 -11.50 22.05
CA LEU A 29 0.17 -11.68 20.92
C LEU A 29 1.65 -11.70 21.30
N ALA A 30 2.03 -11.04 22.39
CA ALA A 30 3.42 -11.00 22.87
C ALA A 30 3.96 -12.39 23.26
N ALA A 31 3.09 -13.34 23.58
CA ALA A 31 3.50 -14.73 23.84
C ALA A 31 4.09 -15.46 22.61
N TYR A 32 3.94 -14.87 21.43
CA TYR A 32 4.40 -15.41 20.15
C TYR A 32 5.65 -14.68 19.60
N GLN A 33 6.39 -14.03 20.49
CA GLN A 33 7.64 -13.37 20.10
C GLN A 33 8.62 -14.37 19.48
N VAL A 34 9.16 -14.01 18.31
CA VAL A 34 10.20 -14.78 17.63
C VAL A 34 11.51 -14.01 17.76
N PRO A 35 12.58 -14.63 18.29
CA PRO A 35 13.90 -14.02 18.30
C PRO A 35 14.39 -13.78 16.88
N ASP A 36 14.84 -12.58 16.60
CA ASP A 36 15.44 -12.23 15.32
C ASP A 36 16.67 -11.35 15.58
N GLU A 37 17.83 -11.77 15.07
CA GLU A 37 19.09 -11.06 15.27
C GLU A 37 19.13 -9.68 14.60
N ALA A 38 18.31 -9.50 13.55
CA ALA A 38 18.23 -8.26 12.81
C ALA A 38 17.26 -7.22 13.43
N TYR A 39 16.41 -7.66 14.39
CA TYR A 39 15.36 -6.84 14.96
C TYR A 39 15.29 -6.98 16.48
N THR A 40 14.93 -5.91 17.16
CA THR A 40 14.80 -5.93 18.64
C THR A 40 13.62 -6.77 19.12
N SER A 41 12.57 -6.90 18.32
CA SER A 41 11.49 -7.85 18.56
C SER A 41 10.69 -8.13 17.29
N SER A 42 10.25 -9.34 17.13
CA SER A 42 9.30 -9.77 16.13
C SER A 42 8.27 -10.69 16.77
N TYR A 43 7.04 -10.65 16.26
CA TYR A 43 5.94 -11.49 16.71
C TYR A 43 5.37 -12.21 15.50
N ARG A 44 5.10 -13.49 15.66
CA ARG A 44 4.49 -14.28 14.61
C ARG A 44 3.42 -15.18 15.18
N ILE A 45 2.21 -15.08 14.64
CA ILE A 45 1.14 -16.01 14.88
C ILE A 45 0.84 -16.68 13.55
N ARG A 46 0.74 -17.98 13.56
CA ARG A 46 0.39 -18.75 12.38
C ARG A 46 -0.80 -19.63 12.67
N GLY A 47 -1.92 -19.32 12.02
CA GLY A 47 -3.05 -20.21 11.90
C GLY A 47 -2.98 -20.96 10.57
N GLN A 48 -3.00 -22.30 10.59
CA GLN A 48 -3.01 -23.13 9.40
C GLN A 48 -4.09 -24.18 9.48
N GLN A 49 -4.78 -24.39 8.37
CA GLN A 49 -5.74 -25.49 8.21
C GLN A 49 -5.85 -25.90 6.74
N LYS A 50 -6.48 -27.02 6.50
CA LYS A 50 -6.90 -27.42 5.15
C LYS A 50 -8.39 -27.20 5.01
N ASN A 51 -8.79 -26.57 3.92
CA ASN A 51 -10.19 -26.44 3.57
C ASN A 51 -10.76 -27.78 3.03
N ALA A 52 -12.05 -27.82 2.72
CA ALA A 52 -12.73 -29.01 2.20
C ALA A 52 -12.13 -29.53 0.87
N ALA A 53 -11.47 -28.69 0.10
CA ALA A 53 -10.77 -29.03 -1.13
C ALA A 53 -9.32 -29.50 -0.91
N GLY A 54 -8.86 -29.55 0.35
CA GLY A 54 -7.49 -29.94 0.70
C GLY A 54 -6.45 -28.85 0.48
N VAL A 55 -6.85 -27.64 0.11
CA VAL A 55 -5.98 -26.48 -0.04
C VAL A 55 -5.60 -25.93 1.34
N ASN A 56 -4.32 -25.62 1.53
CA ASN A 56 -3.86 -25.00 2.76
C ASN A 56 -4.36 -23.55 2.83
N GLU A 57 -5.00 -23.21 3.93
CA GLU A 57 -5.33 -21.84 4.32
C GLU A 57 -4.39 -21.42 5.45
N GLN A 58 -3.79 -20.25 5.32
CA GLN A 58 -2.83 -19.75 6.27
C GLN A 58 -3.12 -18.29 6.62
N LEU A 59 -3.14 -18.02 7.93
CA LEU A 59 -3.14 -16.67 8.46
C LEU A 59 -1.81 -16.43 9.17
N ASP A 60 -1.08 -15.45 8.74
CA ASP A 60 0.13 -14.98 9.40
C ASP A 60 -0.06 -13.55 9.90
N TYR A 61 0.24 -13.32 11.16
CA TYR A 61 0.52 -11.99 11.69
C TYR A 61 2.01 -11.87 11.90
N PHE A 62 2.60 -10.81 11.37
CA PHE A 62 4.02 -10.52 11.52
C PHE A 62 4.22 -9.06 11.89
N GLN A 63 5.01 -8.81 12.92
CA GLN A 63 5.45 -7.49 13.29
C GLN A 63 6.95 -7.53 13.61
N TYR A 64 7.69 -6.53 13.15
CA TYR A 64 9.09 -6.38 13.48
C TYR A 64 9.44 -4.94 13.86
N TYR A 65 10.48 -4.83 14.66
CA TYR A 65 11.04 -3.56 15.10
C TYR A 65 12.48 -3.47 14.61
N GLN A 66 12.92 -2.27 14.25
CA GLN A 66 14.34 -2.04 14.04
C GLN A 66 15.10 -1.95 15.37
N VAL A 67 16.43 -2.10 15.32
CA VAL A 67 17.36 -2.06 16.46
C VAL A 67 17.16 -0.88 17.41
N ASN A 68 16.52 0.19 16.97
CA ASN A 68 16.21 1.39 17.78
C ASN A 68 14.84 1.34 18.49
N GLY A 69 14.17 0.19 18.49
CA GLY A 69 12.90 0.03 19.20
C GLY A 69 11.68 0.69 18.58
N THR A 70 11.82 1.38 17.45
CA THR A 70 10.68 2.00 16.77
C THR A 70 9.98 0.96 15.86
N PRO A 71 8.70 0.66 16.09
CA PRO A 71 7.96 -0.24 15.21
C PRO A 71 7.88 0.36 13.82
N ARG A 72 8.26 -0.42 12.80
CA ARG A 72 8.29 0.09 11.43
C ARG A 72 7.24 -0.49 10.54
N GLU A 73 6.90 -1.74 10.76
CA GLU A 73 5.88 -2.42 9.96
C GLU A 73 5.19 -3.49 10.79
N GLY A 74 3.89 -3.57 10.64
CA GLY A 74 3.08 -4.71 11.01
C GLY A 74 2.31 -5.15 9.77
N SER A 75 2.05 -6.43 9.65
CA SER A 75 1.20 -6.95 8.59
C SER A 75 0.37 -8.13 9.09
N ILE A 76 -0.84 -8.22 8.56
CA ILE A 76 -1.65 -9.42 8.65
C ILE A 76 -1.78 -9.95 7.24
N SER A 77 -1.52 -11.23 7.02
CA SER A 77 -1.75 -11.86 5.74
C SER A 77 -2.56 -13.15 5.89
N PHE A 78 -3.51 -13.32 5.00
CA PHE A 78 -4.25 -14.56 4.79
C PHE A 78 -4.01 -15.05 3.37
N ASP A 79 -3.78 -16.33 3.22
CA ASP A 79 -3.47 -16.92 1.92
C ASP A 79 -4.07 -18.33 1.80
N ASN A 80 -5.02 -18.49 0.91
CA ASN A 80 -5.47 -19.78 0.42
C ASN A 80 -5.37 -19.90 -1.11
N ALA A 81 -4.78 -18.92 -1.76
CA ALA A 81 -4.51 -18.97 -3.19
C ALA A 81 -3.46 -20.05 -3.49
N ALA A 82 -3.71 -20.84 -4.53
CA ALA A 82 -2.78 -21.89 -4.95
C ALA A 82 -1.48 -21.36 -5.57
N ARG A 83 -1.37 -20.05 -5.73
CA ARG A 83 -0.30 -19.37 -6.47
C ARG A 83 0.24 -18.18 -5.70
N HIS A 84 1.52 -17.88 -5.91
CA HIS A 84 2.04 -16.54 -5.64
C HIS A 84 1.72 -15.61 -6.80
N TYR A 85 1.36 -14.37 -6.49
CA TYR A 85 1.06 -13.37 -7.50
C TYR A 85 2.17 -12.33 -7.52
N GLN A 86 2.69 -12.07 -8.72
CA GLN A 86 3.61 -10.96 -8.96
C GLN A 86 2.90 -9.91 -9.81
N TRP A 87 3.08 -8.67 -9.42
CA TRP A 87 2.65 -7.56 -10.25
C TRP A 87 3.73 -7.30 -11.32
N LYS A 88 3.36 -7.44 -12.58
CA LYS A 88 4.18 -6.94 -13.69
C LYS A 88 3.86 -5.48 -13.93
N ARG A 89 4.87 -4.64 -13.72
CA ARG A 89 4.86 -3.25 -14.15
C ARG A 89 5.47 -3.20 -15.55
N GLY A 90 4.74 -2.69 -16.52
CA GLY A 90 5.25 -2.55 -17.91
C GLY A 90 4.11 -2.55 -18.92
N ASP A 91 4.44 -2.42 -20.20
CA ASP A 91 3.51 -2.22 -21.34
C ASP A 91 2.52 -3.37 -21.59
N GLU A 92 2.58 -4.46 -20.85
CA GLU A 92 1.60 -5.54 -20.93
C GLU A 92 0.39 -5.20 -20.04
N THR A 93 -0.63 -4.67 -20.66
CA THR A 93 -1.97 -4.56 -20.06
C THR A 93 -2.49 -5.97 -19.82
N VAL A 94 -2.52 -6.39 -18.56
CA VAL A 94 -3.09 -7.69 -18.17
C VAL A 94 -4.62 -7.67 -18.28
N GLY A 95 -5.21 -6.48 -18.38
CA GLY A 95 -6.63 -6.25 -18.53
C GLY A 95 -7.32 -5.78 -17.24
N GLU A 96 -8.63 -5.64 -17.33
CA GLU A 96 -9.47 -5.25 -16.22
C GLU A 96 -9.75 -6.43 -15.29
N PRO A 97 -9.94 -6.18 -13.98
CA PRO A 97 -10.34 -7.22 -13.05
C PRO A 97 -11.74 -7.76 -13.39
N SER A 98 -11.99 -9.04 -13.09
CA SER A 98 -13.31 -9.60 -13.29
C SER A 98 -14.34 -9.00 -12.31
N ALA A 99 -15.59 -8.84 -12.77
CA ALA A 99 -16.66 -8.32 -11.91
C ALA A 99 -16.91 -9.20 -10.67
N ALA A 100 -16.78 -10.52 -10.79
CA ALA A 100 -16.93 -11.46 -9.68
C ALA A 100 -15.80 -11.29 -8.66
N ALA A 101 -14.55 -11.16 -9.11
CA ALA A 101 -13.42 -10.91 -8.23
C ALA A 101 -13.54 -9.55 -7.53
N MET A 102 -14.00 -8.52 -8.23
CA MET A 102 -14.29 -7.21 -7.65
C MET A 102 -15.31 -7.32 -6.52
N GLN A 103 -16.41 -8.02 -6.73
CA GLN A 103 -17.45 -8.20 -5.71
C GLN A 103 -16.92 -8.95 -4.48
N THR A 104 -16.10 -9.98 -4.70
CA THR A 104 -15.44 -10.73 -3.61
C THR A 104 -14.51 -9.81 -2.82
N ALA A 105 -13.67 -9.04 -3.50
CA ALA A 105 -12.73 -8.13 -2.84
C ALA A 105 -13.43 -7.04 -2.03
N LEU A 106 -14.49 -6.43 -2.58
CA LEU A 106 -15.29 -5.42 -1.87
C LEU A 106 -15.94 -6.00 -0.61
N SER A 107 -16.51 -7.21 -0.71
CA SER A 107 -17.12 -7.87 0.43
C SER A 107 -16.11 -8.21 1.53
N LEU A 108 -14.92 -8.66 1.17
CA LEU A 108 -13.84 -8.92 2.13
C LEU A 108 -13.33 -7.62 2.77
N ALA A 109 -13.12 -6.57 1.98
CA ALA A 109 -12.65 -5.29 2.50
C ALA A 109 -13.65 -4.68 3.49
N GLU A 110 -14.95 -4.75 3.21
CA GLU A 110 -16.00 -4.29 4.13
C GLU A 110 -15.99 -5.02 5.47
N GLN A 111 -15.71 -6.33 5.45
CA GLN A 111 -15.65 -7.14 6.67
C GLN A 111 -14.36 -6.91 7.46
N ILE A 112 -13.23 -6.73 6.78
CA ILE A 112 -11.90 -6.65 7.40
C ILE A 112 -11.58 -5.23 7.83
N ALA A 113 -11.86 -4.25 6.98
CA ALA A 113 -11.46 -2.86 7.14
C ALA A 113 -12.52 -1.90 6.57
N PRO A 114 -13.68 -1.74 7.23
CA PRO A 114 -14.82 -0.99 6.70
C PRO A 114 -14.54 0.51 6.45
N ALA A 115 -13.44 1.04 7.01
CA ALA A 115 -13.00 2.42 6.76
C ALA A 115 -12.15 2.56 5.49
N PHE A 116 -11.98 1.49 4.71
CA PHE A 116 -11.16 1.48 3.50
C PHE A 116 -12.03 1.54 2.25
N GLU A 117 -11.52 2.24 1.25
CA GLU A 117 -12.15 2.38 -0.06
C GLU A 117 -11.23 1.82 -1.15
N LEU A 118 -11.81 1.31 -2.22
CA LEU A 118 -11.07 0.81 -3.37
C LEU A 118 -10.33 1.97 -4.05
N ALA A 119 -9.01 1.89 -4.04
CA ALA A 119 -8.13 2.86 -4.68
C ALA A 119 -7.68 2.42 -6.09
N TYR A 120 -7.54 1.10 -6.30
CA TYR A 120 -7.04 0.57 -7.56
C TYR A 120 -7.41 -0.91 -7.73
N GLY A 121 -7.58 -1.34 -8.97
CA GLY A 121 -7.79 -2.74 -9.33
C GLY A 121 -7.19 -3.05 -10.70
N ASP A 122 -6.53 -4.22 -10.83
CA ASP A 122 -5.97 -4.72 -12.08
C ASP A 122 -5.99 -6.25 -12.15
N ARG A 123 -5.63 -6.77 -13.32
CA ARG A 123 -5.25 -8.17 -13.48
C ARG A 123 -3.78 -8.37 -13.16
N THR A 124 -3.45 -9.47 -12.52
CA THR A 124 -2.07 -9.81 -12.15
C THR A 124 -1.76 -11.27 -12.51
N TYR A 125 -0.48 -11.55 -12.73
CA TYR A 125 -0.02 -12.90 -13.10
C TYR A 125 0.26 -13.74 -11.86
N GLY A 126 -0.18 -14.99 -11.92
CA GLY A 126 0.21 -16.01 -10.93
C GLY A 126 1.61 -16.56 -11.23
N MET A 127 2.29 -16.96 -10.16
CA MET A 127 3.52 -17.75 -10.22
C MET A 127 3.31 -19.06 -9.49
N ASN A 128 4.02 -20.10 -9.93
CA ASN A 128 4.04 -21.34 -9.16
C ASN A 128 4.73 -21.11 -7.81
N ARG A 129 4.10 -21.56 -6.73
CA ARG A 129 4.65 -21.46 -5.38
C ARG A 129 5.95 -22.23 -5.17
N THR A 130 6.12 -23.33 -5.91
CA THR A 130 7.21 -24.27 -5.66
C THR A 130 8.49 -23.88 -6.37
N ASP A 131 8.38 -23.40 -7.60
CA ASP A 131 9.51 -23.12 -8.50
C ASP A 131 9.64 -21.64 -8.88
N LEU A 132 8.70 -20.82 -8.45
CA LEU A 132 8.64 -19.38 -8.75
C LEU A 132 8.68 -19.05 -10.25
N GLU A 133 8.33 -20.00 -11.09
CA GLU A 133 8.20 -19.77 -12.52
C GLU A 133 6.91 -19.02 -12.86
N THR A 134 7.00 -18.08 -13.78
CA THR A 134 5.82 -17.38 -14.26
C THR A 134 4.90 -18.37 -15.00
N LEU A 135 3.70 -18.50 -14.51
CA LEU A 135 2.70 -19.36 -15.11
C LEU A 135 2.24 -18.80 -16.46
N PRO A 136 1.69 -19.64 -17.35
CA PRO A 136 1.10 -19.18 -18.61
C PRO A 136 0.12 -18.03 -18.36
N SER A 137 0.02 -17.12 -19.33
CA SER A 137 -0.82 -15.91 -19.24
C SER A 137 -2.30 -16.16 -18.92
N ALA A 138 -2.79 -17.38 -19.22
CA ALA A 138 -4.14 -17.80 -18.84
C ALA A 138 -4.34 -17.99 -17.32
N GLN A 139 -3.26 -18.02 -16.56
CA GLN A 139 -3.31 -18.26 -15.11
C GLN A 139 -3.10 -16.94 -14.37
N THR A 140 -4.15 -16.15 -14.30
CA THR A 140 -4.16 -14.81 -13.71
C THR A 140 -5.07 -14.74 -12.50
N GLY A 141 -4.98 -13.63 -11.79
CA GLY A 141 -5.89 -13.23 -10.74
C GLY A 141 -6.24 -11.75 -10.87
N SER A 142 -7.13 -11.28 -10.06
CA SER A 142 -7.47 -9.86 -9.94
C SER A 142 -6.93 -9.32 -8.62
N ARG A 143 -6.15 -8.24 -8.69
CA ARG A 143 -5.61 -7.55 -7.53
C ARG A 143 -6.38 -6.27 -7.28
N PHE A 144 -6.69 -6.03 -6.01
CA PHE A 144 -7.35 -4.84 -5.54
C PHE A 144 -6.56 -4.22 -4.40
N VAL A 145 -6.47 -2.91 -4.43
CA VAL A 145 -5.78 -2.11 -3.43
C VAL A 145 -6.80 -1.19 -2.77
N PHE A 146 -6.91 -1.30 -1.47
CA PHE A 146 -7.79 -0.46 -0.66
C PHE A 146 -6.94 0.43 0.24
N THR A 147 -7.36 1.66 0.40
CA THR A 147 -6.73 2.65 1.28
C THR A 147 -7.76 3.23 2.23
N ARG A 148 -7.29 3.65 3.40
CA ARG A 148 -8.17 4.25 4.41
C ARG A 148 -8.75 5.58 3.91
N SER A 149 -10.05 5.75 4.10
CA SER A 149 -10.73 7.02 3.94
C SER A 149 -10.91 7.70 5.30
N TYR A 150 -10.72 9.00 5.35
CA TYR A 150 -10.97 9.81 6.52
C TYR A 150 -11.93 10.94 6.15
N GLN A 151 -13.10 10.98 6.79
CA GLN A 151 -14.17 11.94 6.49
C GLN A 151 -14.54 12.01 4.98
N GLY A 152 -14.54 10.87 4.29
CA GLY A 152 -14.87 10.78 2.87
C GLY A 152 -13.73 11.21 1.92
N VAL A 153 -12.53 11.47 2.44
CA VAL A 153 -11.34 11.75 1.63
C VAL A 153 -10.36 10.59 1.76
N PRO A 154 -10.03 9.89 0.67
CA PRO A 154 -9.17 8.72 0.71
C PRO A 154 -7.69 9.11 0.89
N SER A 155 -6.91 8.19 1.45
CA SER A 155 -5.46 8.18 1.28
C SER A 155 -5.15 7.55 -0.07
N VAL A 156 -4.63 8.33 -1.02
CA VAL A 156 -4.36 7.82 -2.37
C VAL A 156 -3.18 6.86 -2.36
N TYR A 157 -3.38 5.68 -2.95
CA TYR A 157 -2.30 4.74 -3.19
C TYR A 157 -1.38 5.23 -4.30
N THR A 158 -0.08 5.13 -4.07
CA THR A 158 0.94 5.27 -5.11
C THR A 158 2.01 4.20 -4.97
N SER A 159 2.51 3.70 -6.09
CA SER A 159 3.57 2.69 -6.10
C SER A 159 4.90 3.20 -5.51
N LYS A 160 5.03 4.52 -5.29
CA LYS A 160 6.19 5.17 -4.66
C LYS A 160 6.12 5.17 -3.13
N ASP A 161 5.00 4.81 -2.55
CA ASP A 161 4.83 4.76 -1.10
C ASP A 161 5.49 3.52 -0.47
N CYS A 162 6.37 2.86 -1.21
CA CYS A 162 7.14 1.72 -0.79
C CYS A 162 8.59 2.08 -0.48
N THR A 163 9.32 1.19 0.14
CA THR A 163 10.76 1.32 0.40
C THR A 163 11.53 1.60 -0.88
N SER A 164 12.50 2.51 -0.85
CA SER A 164 13.47 2.72 -1.92
C SER A 164 14.86 2.33 -1.47
N TYR A 165 15.63 1.82 -2.40
CA TYR A 165 17.05 1.55 -2.21
C TYR A 165 17.83 2.85 -2.42
N ASP A 166 18.69 3.22 -1.47
CA ASP A 166 19.64 4.31 -1.64
C ASP A 166 20.93 3.78 -2.28
N ASN A 167 21.04 3.97 -3.58
CA ASN A 167 22.22 3.55 -4.35
C ASN A 167 23.51 4.25 -3.95
N LEU A 168 23.44 5.41 -3.26
CA LEU A 168 24.64 6.16 -2.87
C LEU A 168 25.31 5.58 -1.62
N ASN A 169 24.50 5.01 -0.72
CA ASN A 169 24.97 4.48 0.54
C ASN A 169 24.87 2.95 0.66
N ASP A 170 24.43 2.28 -0.41
CA ASP A 170 24.17 0.82 -0.44
C ASP A 170 23.25 0.38 0.71
N THR A 171 22.28 1.23 1.04
CA THR A 171 21.35 1.03 2.15
C THR A 171 19.91 1.15 1.69
N TYR A 172 19.03 0.36 2.30
CA TYR A 172 17.59 0.58 2.14
C TYR A 172 17.17 1.78 2.97
N VAL A 173 16.87 2.87 2.29
CA VAL A 173 16.20 4.00 2.93
C VAL A 173 14.75 3.62 3.14
N ARG A 174 14.37 3.43 4.39
CA ARG A 174 12.96 3.23 4.71
C ARG A 174 12.20 4.52 4.51
N LYS A 175 11.33 4.47 3.55
CA LYS A 175 10.30 5.46 3.37
C LYS A 175 9.22 5.28 4.44
N ILE A 176 8.46 6.32 4.69
CA ILE A 176 7.30 6.25 5.57
C ILE A 176 6.37 5.13 5.06
N PRO A 177 6.06 4.13 5.88
CA PRO A 177 5.15 3.08 5.49
C PRO A 177 3.72 3.64 5.42
N TYR A 178 3.02 3.35 4.32
CA TYR A 178 1.62 3.70 4.15
C TYR A 178 0.73 2.50 4.46
N GLU A 179 -0.37 2.76 5.13
CA GLU A 179 -1.37 1.74 5.39
C GLU A 179 -2.07 1.36 4.10
N VAL A 180 -2.13 0.06 3.82
CA VAL A 180 -2.76 -0.47 2.62
C VAL A 180 -3.30 -1.87 2.87
N LEU A 181 -4.46 -2.15 2.29
CA LEU A 181 -5.04 -3.49 2.24
C LEU A 181 -4.99 -3.99 0.80
N TYR A 182 -4.25 -5.07 0.57
CA TYR A 182 -4.23 -5.79 -0.70
C TYR A 182 -5.16 -6.99 -0.62
N ILE A 183 -5.99 -7.16 -1.65
CA ILE A 183 -6.80 -8.36 -1.83
C ILE A 183 -6.57 -8.87 -3.25
N ILE A 184 -6.11 -10.09 -3.38
CA ILE A 184 -5.97 -10.77 -4.65
C ILE A 184 -6.96 -11.92 -4.67
N VAL A 185 -7.78 -11.97 -5.71
CA VAL A 185 -8.70 -13.07 -5.98
C VAL A 185 -8.20 -13.80 -7.21
N ASP A 186 -7.82 -15.07 -7.06
CA ASP A 186 -7.35 -15.87 -8.19
C ASP A 186 -8.53 -16.38 -9.04
N ASP A 187 -8.23 -16.78 -10.27
CA ASP A 187 -9.25 -17.27 -11.19
C ASP A 187 -9.83 -18.65 -10.78
N LEU A 188 -9.28 -19.28 -9.76
CA LEU A 188 -9.76 -20.52 -9.14
C LEU A 188 -10.48 -20.27 -7.80
N SER A 189 -10.84 -18.99 -7.53
CA SER A 189 -11.55 -18.54 -6.32
C SER A 189 -10.77 -18.63 -5.01
N GLY A 190 -9.45 -18.78 -5.08
CA GLY A 190 -8.58 -18.56 -3.93
C GLY A 190 -8.41 -17.07 -3.65
N VAL A 191 -8.12 -16.72 -2.40
CA VAL A 191 -7.85 -15.32 -2.03
C VAL A 191 -6.52 -15.20 -1.27
N LEU A 192 -5.84 -14.09 -1.52
CA LEU A 192 -4.75 -13.60 -0.70
C LEU A 192 -5.14 -12.23 -0.19
N VAL A 193 -5.08 -12.04 1.12
CA VAL A 193 -5.33 -10.76 1.77
C VAL A 193 -4.06 -10.35 2.48
N GLU A 194 -3.64 -9.10 2.36
CA GLU A 194 -2.49 -8.56 3.07
C GLU A 194 -2.79 -7.14 3.53
N TRP A 195 -2.87 -6.95 4.83
CA TRP A 195 -3.02 -5.62 5.44
C TRP A 195 -1.69 -5.19 6.05
N ARG A 196 -1.15 -4.10 5.55
CA ARG A 196 0.18 -3.57 5.92
C ARG A 196 0.08 -2.24 6.63
N SER A 197 1.01 -2.05 7.55
CA SER A 197 1.34 -0.76 8.20
C SER A 197 0.12 -0.04 8.79
N PRO A 198 -0.64 -0.68 9.69
CA PRO A 198 -1.79 -0.06 10.33
C PRO A 198 -1.37 1.16 11.15
N HIS A 199 -2.28 2.12 11.27
CA HIS A 199 -2.07 3.26 12.16
C HIS A 199 -3.38 3.79 12.70
N THR A 200 -3.31 4.27 13.92
CA THR A 200 -4.44 4.87 14.61
C THR A 200 -4.38 6.38 14.48
N ILE A 201 -5.51 6.99 14.10
CA ILE A 201 -5.70 8.43 14.19
C ILE A 201 -6.06 8.75 15.64
N THR A 202 -5.15 9.42 16.35
CA THR A 202 -5.30 9.67 17.78
C THR A 202 -5.98 10.99 18.09
N GLY A 203 -6.09 11.89 17.10
CA GLY A 203 -6.74 13.17 17.28
C GLY A 203 -6.68 14.05 16.03
N VAL A 204 -7.28 15.21 16.13
CA VAL A 204 -7.24 16.27 15.11
C VAL A 204 -6.39 17.40 15.67
N GLU A 205 -5.28 17.73 15.01
CA GLU A 205 -4.40 18.81 15.45
C GLU A 205 -4.97 20.18 15.15
N THR A 206 -5.59 20.34 13.97
CA THR A 206 -6.22 21.61 13.56
C THR A 206 -7.50 21.34 12.79
N GLU A 207 -8.59 21.92 13.23
CA GLU A 207 -9.89 21.87 12.56
C GLU A 207 -10.08 23.04 11.59
N ASN A 208 -10.92 22.86 10.59
CA ASN A 208 -11.36 23.90 9.65
C ASN A 208 -10.19 24.60 8.92
N VAL A 209 -9.17 23.85 8.57
CA VAL A 209 -8.02 24.36 7.82
C VAL A 209 -8.47 24.87 6.47
N ARG A 210 -8.12 26.13 6.15
CA ARG A 210 -8.40 26.70 4.83
C ARG A 210 -7.43 26.07 3.82
N LEU A 211 -8.00 25.48 2.77
CA LEU A 211 -7.23 24.95 1.66
C LEU A 211 -7.00 26.02 0.59
N LEU A 212 -5.88 25.92 -0.12
CA LEU A 212 -5.64 26.67 -1.34
C LEU A 212 -6.69 26.29 -2.40
N SER A 213 -7.05 27.25 -3.21
CA SER A 213 -7.94 27.02 -4.34
C SER A 213 -7.27 26.08 -5.36
N PHE A 214 -8.08 25.32 -6.10
CA PHE A 214 -7.56 24.47 -7.17
C PHE A 214 -6.76 25.26 -8.23
N ALA A 215 -7.16 26.51 -8.52
CA ALA A 215 -6.44 27.38 -9.44
C ALA A 215 -5.02 27.71 -8.93
N GLU A 216 -4.86 27.96 -7.63
CA GLU A 216 -3.55 28.20 -7.01
C GLU A 216 -2.67 26.94 -7.09
N ILE A 217 -3.24 25.78 -6.79
CA ILE A 217 -2.57 24.47 -6.89
C ILE A 217 -2.11 24.21 -8.33
N MET A 218 -2.97 24.45 -9.32
CA MET A 218 -2.62 24.28 -10.74
C MET A 218 -1.50 25.22 -11.19
N ARG A 219 -1.50 26.47 -10.71
CA ARG A 219 -0.41 27.42 -10.97
C ARG A 219 0.91 26.94 -10.39
N ILE A 220 0.90 26.43 -9.16
CA ILE A 220 2.09 25.86 -8.49
C ILE A 220 2.59 24.64 -9.27
N ALA A 221 1.71 23.70 -9.60
CA ALA A 221 2.06 22.50 -10.35
C ALA A 221 2.66 22.82 -11.71
N GLY A 222 2.10 23.78 -12.45
CA GLY A 222 2.62 24.24 -13.73
C GLY A 222 4.02 24.82 -13.66
N GLN A 223 4.42 25.39 -12.54
CA GLN A 223 5.77 25.88 -12.30
C GLN A 223 6.74 24.76 -11.86
N LEU A 224 6.29 23.83 -11.05
CA LEU A 224 7.15 22.84 -10.40
C LEU A 224 7.38 21.59 -11.24
N LEU A 225 6.40 21.11 -11.99
CA LEU A 225 6.54 19.89 -12.80
C LEU A 225 7.70 19.99 -13.80
N PRO A 226 7.86 21.09 -14.59
CA PRO A 226 9.00 21.23 -15.48
C PRO A 226 10.34 21.24 -14.75
N LEU A 227 10.41 21.90 -13.58
CA LEU A 227 11.64 21.97 -12.79
C LEU A 227 12.02 20.60 -12.21
N LYS A 228 11.05 19.86 -11.69
CA LYS A 228 11.27 18.53 -11.11
C LYS A 228 11.83 17.54 -12.11
N TYR A 229 11.44 17.65 -13.38
CA TYR A 229 11.83 16.71 -14.43
C TYR A 229 12.86 17.26 -15.43
N ALA A 230 13.39 18.47 -15.22
CA ALA A 230 14.40 19.08 -16.09
C ALA A 230 15.69 18.25 -16.25
N SER A 231 16.06 17.46 -15.25
CA SER A 231 17.23 16.57 -15.36
C SER A 231 16.97 15.37 -16.29
N GLN A 232 15.72 14.89 -16.38
CA GLN A 232 15.35 13.81 -17.29
C GLN A 232 15.31 14.29 -18.73
N GLU A 233 14.84 15.49 -18.98
CA GLU A 233 14.87 16.11 -20.30
C GLU A 233 16.31 16.23 -20.83
N LYS A 234 17.23 16.77 -20.03
CA LYS A 234 18.65 16.83 -20.37
C LYS A 234 19.29 15.47 -20.67
N TYR A 235 18.86 14.43 -19.93
CA TYR A 235 19.34 13.07 -20.16
C TYR A 235 18.89 12.51 -21.51
N LEU A 236 17.66 12.79 -21.93
CA LEU A 236 17.11 12.38 -23.23
C LEU A 236 17.72 13.17 -24.38
N GLU A 237 17.88 14.48 -24.23
CA GLU A 237 18.59 15.34 -25.21
C GLU A 237 20.01 14.84 -25.46
N ALA A 238 20.76 14.48 -24.40
CA ALA A 238 22.09 13.92 -24.50
C ALA A 238 22.16 12.58 -25.27
N ARG A 239 21.06 11.89 -25.43
CA ARG A 239 20.93 10.63 -26.18
C ARG A 239 20.27 10.80 -27.55
N ASN A 240 20.03 12.01 -28.02
CA ASN A 240 19.24 12.31 -29.22
C ASN A 240 17.88 11.58 -29.25
N GLN A 241 17.25 11.49 -28.09
CA GLN A 241 15.89 10.96 -27.96
C GLN A 241 14.87 12.09 -27.99
N ASP A 242 13.62 11.76 -28.33
CA ASP A 242 12.53 12.74 -28.34
C ASP A 242 12.36 13.40 -26.98
N ALA A 243 11.88 14.64 -26.99
CA ALA A 243 11.62 15.41 -25.78
C ALA A 243 10.75 14.62 -24.78
N TYR A 244 11.11 14.71 -23.50
CA TYR A 244 10.33 14.08 -22.45
C TYR A 244 8.93 14.70 -22.39
N ARG A 245 7.92 13.90 -22.70
CA ARG A 245 6.51 14.31 -22.67
C ARG A 245 5.82 13.63 -21.51
N MET A 246 5.27 14.41 -20.62
CA MET A 246 4.50 13.97 -19.46
C MET A 246 3.06 14.43 -19.60
N THR A 247 2.12 13.54 -19.34
CA THR A 247 0.70 13.84 -19.35
C THR A 247 0.09 13.52 -18.01
N VAL A 248 -0.46 14.53 -17.35
CA VAL A 248 -1.26 14.35 -16.14
C VAL A 248 -2.68 14.01 -16.58
N ASN A 249 -3.18 12.84 -16.20
CA ASN A 249 -4.54 12.40 -16.53
C ASN A 249 -5.47 12.34 -15.31
N ARG A 250 -4.92 12.34 -14.10
CA ARG A 250 -5.69 12.34 -12.86
C ARG A 250 -5.06 13.30 -11.86
N ILE A 251 -5.90 14.10 -11.22
CA ILE A 251 -5.56 14.95 -10.09
C ILE A 251 -6.53 14.60 -8.97
N ALA A 252 -6.00 14.30 -7.80
CA ALA A 252 -6.80 13.86 -6.66
C ALA A 252 -6.49 14.66 -5.41
N LEU A 253 -7.55 15.12 -4.72
CA LEU A 253 -7.45 15.56 -3.33
C LEU A 253 -7.41 14.32 -2.44
N SER A 254 -6.42 14.23 -1.60
CA SER A 254 -6.20 13.06 -0.73
C SER A 254 -5.56 13.47 0.59
N TYR A 255 -5.36 12.50 1.46
CA TYR A 255 -4.47 12.65 2.61
C TYR A 255 -3.14 11.92 2.37
N THR A 256 -2.05 12.53 2.82
CA THR A 256 -0.75 11.87 2.90
C THR A 256 -0.17 12.02 4.29
N ARG A 257 0.81 11.18 4.61
CA ARG A 257 1.56 11.26 5.85
C ARG A 257 2.75 12.20 5.69
N VAL A 258 2.93 13.07 6.66
CA VAL A 258 4.17 13.80 6.87
C VAL A 258 4.68 13.53 8.27
N GLN A 259 5.98 13.43 8.45
CA GLN A 259 6.56 13.22 9.76
C GLN A 259 6.39 14.49 10.61
N SER A 260 5.95 14.33 11.85
CA SER A 260 5.85 15.46 12.79
C SER A 260 7.25 16.00 13.09
N ARG A 261 7.42 17.33 12.99
CA ARG A 261 8.68 17.99 13.37
C ARG A 261 8.94 17.97 14.86
N ASN A 262 7.88 17.91 15.65
CA ASN A 262 7.96 17.97 17.10
C ASN A 262 8.19 16.60 17.73
N ASP A 263 7.71 15.54 17.07
CA ASP A 263 7.85 14.16 17.53
C ASP A 263 8.02 13.22 16.32
N PRO A 264 9.24 12.74 16.05
CA PRO A 264 9.50 11.85 14.92
C PRO A 264 8.79 10.49 15.00
N SER A 265 8.22 10.13 16.14
CA SER A 265 7.41 8.92 16.29
C SER A 265 5.97 9.10 15.79
N GLN A 266 5.56 10.34 15.56
CA GLN A 266 4.22 10.69 15.13
C GLN A 266 4.20 11.15 13.67
N TYR A 267 3.07 10.92 13.02
CA TYR A 267 2.78 11.40 11.67
C TYR A 267 1.53 12.26 11.69
N LEU A 268 1.55 13.28 10.85
CA LEU A 268 0.38 14.10 10.57
C LEU A 268 -0.23 13.63 9.25
N PHE A 269 -1.53 13.47 9.22
CA PHE A 269 -2.30 13.36 7.98
C PHE A 269 -2.62 14.75 7.50
N VAL A 270 -2.03 15.13 6.36
CA VAL A 270 -2.24 16.45 5.76
C VAL A 270 -2.97 16.32 4.43
N PRO A 271 -3.91 17.21 4.13
CA PRO A 271 -4.59 17.22 2.84
C PRO A 271 -3.62 17.66 1.75
N VAL A 272 -3.62 16.93 0.64
CA VAL A 272 -2.72 17.17 -0.50
C VAL A 272 -3.45 17.03 -1.83
N TRP A 273 -2.85 17.60 -2.86
CA TRP A 273 -3.19 17.33 -4.25
C TRP A 273 -2.11 16.49 -4.89
N ASP A 274 -2.50 15.32 -5.38
CA ASP A 274 -1.64 14.39 -6.11
C ASP A 274 -1.91 14.45 -7.62
N PHE A 275 -0.84 14.47 -8.40
CA PHE A 275 -0.88 14.51 -9.86
C PHE A 275 -0.33 13.21 -10.42
N PHE A 276 -1.10 12.49 -11.22
CA PHE A 276 -0.76 11.17 -11.72
C PHE A 276 -0.46 11.18 -13.21
N ASP A 277 0.51 10.35 -13.60
CA ASP A 277 0.93 10.14 -14.99
C ASP A 277 -0.13 9.34 -15.76
N ALA A 278 -0.41 9.75 -17.00
CA ALA A 278 -1.28 9.00 -17.90
C ALA A 278 -0.73 7.62 -18.27
N ASN A 279 0.59 7.49 -18.31
CA ASN A 279 1.27 6.24 -18.67
C ASN A 279 1.54 5.33 -17.46
N ASP A 280 1.42 5.88 -16.25
CA ASP A 280 1.58 5.13 -15.01
C ASP A 280 0.61 5.68 -13.93
N PRO A 281 -0.63 5.21 -13.92
CA PRO A 281 -1.67 5.73 -13.03
C PRO A 281 -1.40 5.49 -11.55
N LEU A 282 -0.40 4.68 -11.22
CA LEU A 282 0.06 4.41 -9.86
C LEU A 282 1.27 5.25 -9.44
N THR A 283 1.81 6.08 -10.34
CA THR A 283 2.93 6.97 -10.01
C THR A 283 2.44 8.39 -9.83
N SER A 284 2.55 8.90 -8.59
CA SER A 284 2.38 10.32 -8.32
C SER A 284 3.59 11.09 -8.85
N LEU A 285 3.34 11.96 -9.82
CA LEU A 285 4.36 12.86 -10.39
C LEU A 285 4.73 13.97 -9.42
N LEU A 286 3.76 14.47 -8.70
CA LEU A 286 3.89 15.60 -7.80
C LEU A 286 2.82 15.51 -6.72
N THR A 287 3.22 15.74 -5.47
CA THR A 287 2.32 15.89 -4.33
C THR A 287 2.49 17.29 -3.75
N ILE A 288 1.41 18.06 -3.66
CA ILE A 288 1.41 19.43 -3.16
C ILE A 288 0.50 19.51 -1.95
N SER A 289 1.01 20.07 -0.85
CA SER A 289 0.20 20.40 0.33
C SER A 289 -0.97 21.30 -0.09
N ALA A 290 -2.19 20.88 0.21
CA ALA A 290 -3.36 21.68 -0.06
C ALA A 290 -3.49 22.89 0.88
N ILE A 291 -2.69 22.96 1.94
CA ILE A 291 -2.73 24.02 2.95
C ILE A 291 -1.88 25.22 2.51
N ASP A 292 -0.63 24.98 2.14
CA ASP A 292 0.37 26.02 1.91
C ASP A 292 1.07 25.94 0.56
N GLY A 293 0.80 24.91 -0.23
CA GLY A 293 1.38 24.74 -1.56
C GLY A 293 2.81 24.18 -1.57
N THR A 294 3.34 23.74 -0.44
CA THR A 294 4.66 23.09 -0.38
C THR A 294 4.64 21.73 -1.09
N VAL A 295 5.77 21.37 -1.68
CA VAL A 295 5.95 20.03 -2.27
C VAL A 295 6.25 19.04 -1.16
N ILE A 296 5.54 17.93 -1.19
CA ILE A 296 5.77 16.83 -0.26
C ILE A 296 6.40 15.66 -1.02
N ASP A 297 7.56 15.22 -0.55
CA ASP A 297 8.09 13.92 -0.96
C ASP A 297 7.41 12.82 -0.14
N ARG A 298 6.50 12.08 -0.79
CA ARG A 298 5.73 11.02 -0.13
C ARG A 298 6.61 9.90 0.43
N GLY A 299 7.81 9.74 -0.13
CA GLY A 299 8.76 8.75 0.37
C GLY A 299 9.39 9.16 1.69
N TYR A 300 9.69 10.42 1.85
CA TYR A 300 10.38 10.95 3.03
C TYR A 300 9.45 11.66 4.02
N GLY A 301 8.26 12.06 3.58
CA GLY A 301 7.24 12.69 4.44
C GLY A 301 7.57 14.13 4.85
N TYR A 302 8.18 14.88 3.97
CA TYR A 302 8.42 16.32 4.14
C TYR A 302 8.45 17.04 2.79
#